data_2c11065bac660e8bc34d37857fbe1a69
#
_entry.id   2c11065bac660e8bc34d37857fbe1a69
#
_cell.length_a   1.000
_cell.length_b   1.000
_cell.length_c   1.000
_cell.angle_alpha   90.00
_cell.angle_beta   90.00
_cell.angle_gamma   90.00
#
_symmetry.space_group_name_H-M   'P 1'
#
loop_
_entity.id
_entity.type
_entity.pdbx_description
1 polymer ?
#
loop_
_entity_poly.entity_id
_entity_poly.type
_entity_poly.pdbx_seq_one_letter_code
_entity_poly.pdbx_strand_id
1 'polypeptide(L)'
;MVTGRDGHVRQLAACLHACFLPPARNRKPQFMCAGDRTNGYIGQSSTAVQSIPWLTTLFPTTKHSSSSFPHGHGTPEQRPRAVAEHLSQGVPYKLSADDIFLTAGGTQAIEVIIPVLAQTAGANILLPRPGYPNYEARAAFNKLEVRHFDLIPEKGWEIDVDSLESIADKNTTAMLIINPNNPCGSVYSYEHLAKVAEVARKLGILVIADEVYGKLVLGNAPFIPMGVFGHIAPVLSIGSLSKSWIVPGWRLGWVAVYDPTKILEETKISTSITNYLNVSTDPATFVQAALPQILENTKEDFFKRIIGLLRESSEICYREIKENKYITCPHKPEGSMFVMVKLNLHLLEEIHDDIDFCCKLAKEESVILCPGSVLGMENWVRITFACVPSSLQDGLERIKSFCQRNKKKNSINGC
;
A
#
# COMPACT_ATOMS: atom_id res chain seq x y z
N MET A 1 25.68 22.44 -2.78
CA MET A 1 26.14 21.24 -3.49
C MET A 1 24.97 20.27 -3.54
N VAL A 2 24.31 20.18 -4.68
CA VAL A 2 23.08 19.36 -4.91
C VAL A 2 23.51 18.22 -5.83
N THR A 3 23.94 17.08 -5.30
CA THR A 3 24.43 15.95 -6.10
C THR A 3 23.96 14.56 -5.62
N GLY A 4 22.90 14.47 -4.81
CA GLY A 4 22.46 13.17 -4.28
C GLY A 4 21.17 12.59 -4.87
N ARG A 5 20.21 13.40 -5.33
CA ARG A 5 18.85 12.94 -5.67
C ARG A 5 18.63 12.47 -7.11
N ASP A 6 19.38 13.02 -8.07
CA ASP A 6 19.26 12.61 -9.48
C ASP A 6 19.80 11.21 -9.77
N GLY A 7 20.72 10.70 -8.94
CA GLY A 7 21.31 9.37 -9.07
C GLY A 7 20.29 8.25 -8.85
N HIS A 8 19.45 8.36 -7.82
CA HIS A 8 18.48 7.30 -7.47
C HIS A 8 17.36 7.17 -8.50
N VAL A 9 16.85 8.27 -9.04
CA VAL A 9 15.80 8.24 -10.08
C VAL A 9 16.33 7.62 -11.37
N ARG A 10 17.59 7.93 -11.75
CA ARG A 10 18.25 7.30 -12.92
C ARG A 10 18.57 5.83 -12.71
N GLN A 11 18.96 5.41 -11.50
CA GLN A 11 19.18 4.00 -11.15
C GLN A 11 17.88 3.22 -11.15
N LEU A 12 16.77 3.80 -10.66
CA LEU A 12 15.43 3.20 -10.73
C LEU A 12 14.99 2.98 -12.19
N ALA A 13 15.22 3.98 -13.05
CA ALA A 13 14.94 3.88 -14.48
C ALA A 13 15.82 2.80 -15.14
N ALA A 14 17.09 2.67 -14.74
CA ALA A 14 18.01 1.65 -15.24
C ALA A 14 17.63 0.24 -14.77
N CYS A 15 17.23 0.06 -13.49
CA CYS A 15 16.72 -1.21 -13.00
C CYS A 15 15.42 -1.63 -13.70
N LEU A 16 14.52 -0.69 -13.93
CA LEU A 16 13.29 -0.94 -14.66
C LEU A 16 13.57 -1.25 -16.14
N HIS A 17 14.55 -0.57 -16.75
CA HIS A 17 14.98 -0.86 -18.13
C HIS A 17 15.63 -2.24 -18.27
N ALA A 18 16.41 -2.66 -17.28
CA ALA A 18 17.01 -4.00 -17.23
C ALA A 18 15.95 -5.12 -17.06
N CYS A 19 14.81 -4.84 -16.44
CA CYS A 19 13.69 -5.78 -16.32
C CYS A 19 12.91 -5.99 -17.64
N PHE A 20 13.06 -5.09 -18.63
CA PHE A 20 12.39 -5.17 -19.94
C PHE A 20 13.26 -5.75 -21.06
N LEU A 21 14.50 -6.17 -20.78
CA LEU A 21 15.30 -6.88 -21.76
C LEU A 21 14.78 -8.34 -21.92
N PRO A 22 14.72 -8.88 -23.14
CA PRO A 22 14.22 -10.24 -23.35
C PRO A 22 15.10 -11.25 -22.58
N PRO A 23 14.49 -12.24 -21.92
CA PRO A 23 15.22 -13.23 -21.14
C PRO A 23 16.14 -14.06 -22.02
N ALA A 24 17.31 -14.38 -21.50
CA ALA A 24 18.17 -15.41 -22.08
C ALA A 24 17.36 -16.73 -22.14
N ARG A 25 17.31 -17.32 -23.33
CA ARG A 25 16.55 -18.48 -23.81
C ARG A 25 16.01 -19.43 -22.72
N ASN A 26 14.67 -19.65 -22.77
CA ASN A 26 13.92 -20.81 -22.25
C ASN A 26 13.39 -20.84 -20.82
N ARG A 27 13.26 -19.71 -20.09
CA ARG A 27 12.47 -19.69 -18.84
C ARG A 27 11.41 -18.59 -18.90
N LYS A 28 10.14 -18.93 -18.61
CA LYS A 28 9.07 -17.91 -18.47
C LYS A 28 9.37 -17.04 -17.24
N PRO A 29 9.33 -15.71 -17.34
CA PRO A 29 9.50 -14.84 -16.19
C PRO A 29 8.36 -15.06 -15.20
N GLN A 30 8.69 -15.26 -13.94
CA GLN A 30 7.72 -15.30 -12.85
C GLN A 30 7.76 -13.97 -12.10
N PHE A 31 6.65 -13.25 -12.19
CA PHE A 31 6.48 -11.99 -11.50
C PHE A 31 5.99 -12.24 -10.08
N MET A 32 6.84 -12.02 -9.10
CA MET A 32 6.37 -11.72 -7.75
C MET A 32 5.90 -10.27 -7.77
N CYS A 33 4.60 -10.09 -7.99
CA CYS A 33 3.98 -8.82 -8.38
C CYS A 33 4.49 -7.62 -7.59
N ALA A 34 5.18 -6.71 -8.26
CA ALA A 34 5.24 -5.33 -7.84
C ALA A 34 3.85 -4.72 -8.06
N GLY A 35 3.11 -4.46 -7.00
CA GLY A 35 1.87 -3.69 -7.08
C GLY A 35 2.16 -2.31 -7.65
N ASP A 36 1.34 -1.92 -8.61
CA ASP A 36 1.25 -0.63 -9.29
C ASP A 36 2.27 -0.36 -10.41
N ARG A 37 1.89 -0.80 -11.61
CA ARG A 37 1.96 -0.01 -12.85
C ARG A 37 0.98 -0.55 -13.86
N THR A 38 -0.15 0.13 -13.99
CA THR A 38 -0.94 0.10 -15.20
C THR A 38 -0.62 1.37 -15.99
N ASN A 39 0.38 1.29 -16.87
CA ASN A 39 0.41 2.14 -18.05
C ASN A 39 1.03 1.34 -19.21
N GLY A 40 0.16 0.95 -20.12
CA GLY A 40 0.47 0.65 -21.52
C GLY A 40 1.14 -0.69 -21.80
N TYR A 41 0.35 -1.72 -21.96
CA TYR A 41 0.32 -2.51 -23.20
C TYR A 41 -0.88 -3.46 -23.10
N ILE A 42 -1.95 -3.15 -23.84
CA ILE A 42 -3.00 -4.11 -24.18
C ILE A 42 -2.40 -5.05 -25.22
N GLY A 43 -1.95 -6.19 -24.74
CA GLY A 43 -1.50 -7.31 -25.54
C GLY A 43 -2.12 -8.59 -25.00
N GLN A 44 -3.27 -8.95 -25.57
CA GLN A 44 -3.89 -10.27 -25.60
C GLN A 44 -3.67 -11.21 -24.39
N SER A 45 -4.55 -11.14 -23.39
CA SER A 45 -5.04 -12.31 -22.70
C SER A 45 -6.50 -12.12 -22.29
N SER A 46 -7.41 -12.23 -23.24
CA SER A 46 -8.86 -12.27 -23.05
C SER A 46 -9.37 -13.51 -22.29
N THR A 47 -8.48 -14.42 -21.90
CA THR A 47 -8.82 -15.71 -21.26
C THR A 47 -8.77 -15.66 -19.74
N ALA A 48 -8.07 -14.71 -19.10
CA ALA A 48 -7.98 -14.64 -17.64
C ALA A 48 -9.21 -14.01 -16.97
N VAL A 49 -9.98 -13.21 -17.69
CA VAL A 49 -11.21 -12.56 -17.16
C VAL A 49 -12.42 -13.51 -17.17
N GLN A 50 -12.40 -14.54 -17.98
CA GLN A 50 -13.53 -15.50 -18.11
C GLN A 50 -13.60 -16.56 -16.99
N SER A 51 -12.61 -16.65 -16.11
CA SER A 51 -12.54 -17.71 -15.10
C SER A 51 -12.90 -17.27 -13.66
N ILE A 52 -13.49 -16.09 -13.48
CA ILE A 52 -13.97 -15.65 -12.17
C ILE A 52 -15.50 -15.83 -12.11
N PRO A 53 -16.02 -16.95 -11.56
CA PRO A 53 -17.44 -17.30 -11.66
C PRO A 53 -18.43 -16.29 -11.04
N TRP A 54 -17.97 -15.41 -10.16
CA TRP A 54 -18.85 -14.42 -9.52
C TRP A 54 -19.02 -13.11 -10.31
N LEU A 55 -18.14 -12.82 -11.28
CA LEU A 55 -18.34 -11.69 -12.20
C LEU A 55 -19.60 -11.87 -13.05
N THR A 56 -19.95 -13.10 -13.39
CA THR A 56 -21.18 -13.44 -14.12
C THR A 56 -22.44 -13.29 -13.27
N THR A 57 -22.31 -13.33 -11.94
CA THR A 57 -23.43 -13.14 -11.01
C THR A 57 -23.72 -11.65 -10.78
N LEU A 58 -22.72 -10.79 -10.91
CA LEU A 58 -22.88 -9.32 -10.83
C LEU A 58 -23.43 -8.73 -12.15
N PHE A 59 -23.22 -9.43 -13.28
CA PHE A 59 -23.75 -9.05 -14.59
C PHE A 59 -24.45 -10.26 -15.22
N PRO A 60 -25.69 -10.56 -14.84
CA PRO A 60 -26.44 -11.62 -15.51
C PRO A 60 -26.51 -11.28 -17.00
N THR A 61 -26.06 -12.22 -17.85
CA THR A 61 -26.25 -12.15 -19.29
C THR A 61 -27.75 -12.25 -19.57
N THR A 62 -28.45 -11.13 -19.61
CA THR A 62 -29.84 -11.06 -20.01
C THR A 62 -29.93 -11.33 -21.51
N LYS A 63 -30.55 -12.47 -21.86
CA LYS A 63 -31.14 -12.63 -23.17
C LYS A 63 -32.09 -11.47 -23.42
N HIS A 64 -31.98 -10.87 -24.59
CA HIS A 64 -32.81 -9.75 -25.05
C HIS A 64 -34.28 -9.86 -24.64
N SER A 65 -34.67 -9.03 -23.71
CA SER A 65 -35.99 -8.49 -23.61
C SER A 65 -35.85 -7.00 -23.30
N SER A 66 -36.47 -6.18 -24.10
CA SER A 66 -36.62 -4.75 -23.94
C SER A 66 -37.38 -4.45 -22.66
N SER A 67 -36.72 -4.43 -21.54
CA SER A 67 -37.28 -3.96 -20.28
C SER A 67 -36.24 -3.06 -19.59
N SER A 68 -36.69 -1.83 -19.30
CA SER A 68 -36.11 -0.84 -18.43
C SER A 68 -35.06 -1.41 -17.47
N PHE A 69 -33.84 -0.83 -17.47
CA PHE A 69 -32.86 -1.07 -16.41
C PHE A 69 -33.58 -1.03 -15.05
N PRO A 70 -33.38 -2.04 -14.17
CA PRO A 70 -34.02 -2.02 -12.86
C PRO A 70 -33.63 -0.70 -12.17
N HIS A 71 -34.60 0.01 -11.62
CA HIS A 71 -34.44 1.18 -10.78
C HIS A 71 -33.68 0.80 -9.50
N GLY A 72 -32.33 0.83 -9.55
CA GLY A 72 -31.46 0.40 -8.45
C GLY A 72 -30.04 0.91 -8.56
N HIS A 73 -29.77 1.82 -9.51
CA HIS A 73 -28.48 2.49 -9.59
C HIS A 73 -28.46 3.59 -8.53
N GLY A 74 -27.60 3.46 -7.51
CA GLY A 74 -27.48 4.45 -6.45
C GLY A 74 -27.34 5.86 -7.02
N THR A 75 -28.20 6.79 -6.54
CA THR A 75 -28.08 8.20 -6.90
C THR A 75 -26.70 8.75 -6.52
N PRO A 76 -26.25 9.87 -7.08
CA PRO A 76 -24.99 10.50 -6.68
C PRO A 76 -24.82 10.64 -5.17
N GLU A 77 -25.90 10.93 -4.43
CA GLU A 77 -25.90 11.08 -2.97
C GLU A 77 -25.84 9.73 -2.22
N GLN A 78 -26.39 8.66 -2.82
CA GLN A 78 -26.37 7.33 -2.19
C GLN A 78 -24.98 6.69 -2.17
N ARG A 79 -24.10 7.06 -3.08
CA ARG A 79 -22.75 6.46 -3.24
C ARG A 79 -21.82 6.79 -2.08
N PRO A 80 -21.58 8.08 -1.74
CA PRO A 80 -20.80 8.42 -0.56
C PRO A 80 -21.48 7.97 0.73
N ARG A 81 -22.84 8.02 0.82
CA ARG A 81 -23.59 7.52 1.98
C ARG A 81 -23.31 6.03 2.24
N ALA A 82 -23.28 5.18 1.21
CA ALA A 82 -22.97 3.77 1.38
C ALA A 82 -21.57 3.53 1.96
N VAL A 83 -20.58 4.34 1.56
CA VAL A 83 -19.23 4.30 2.15
C VAL A 83 -19.27 4.76 3.60
N ALA A 84 -19.97 5.86 3.90
CA ALA A 84 -20.13 6.38 5.26
C ALA A 84 -20.76 5.33 6.19
N GLU A 85 -21.85 4.67 5.77
CA GLU A 85 -22.52 3.61 6.53
C GLU A 85 -21.58 2.41 6.74
N HIS A 86 -20.84 1.99 5.70
CA HIS A 86 -19.89 0.90 5.80
C HIS A 86 -18.75 1.20 6.81
N LEU A 87 -18.17 2.38 6.75
CA LEU A 87 -17.06 2.78 7.61
C LEU A 87 -17.52 3.09 9.05
N SER A 88 -18.75 3.58 9.25
CA SER A 88 -19.33 3.83 10.57
C SER A 88 -19.46 2.57 11.44
N GLN A 89 -19.46 1.39 10.84
CA GLN A 89 -19.48 0.13 11.60
C GLN A 89 -18.20 -0.12 12.42
N GLY A 90 -17.08 0.50 12.02
CA GLY A 90 -15.78 0.34 12.67
C GLY A 90 -15.38 1.44 13.65
N VAL A 91 -16.22 2.47 13.86
CA VAL A 91 -15.91 3.65 14.68
C VAL A 91 -17.04 3.99 15.65
N PRO A 92 -16.78 4.71 16.77
CA PRO A 92 -17.78 4.96 17.80
C PRO A 92 -18.81 6.08 17.46
N TYR A 93 -18.80 6.59 16.24
CA TYR A 93 -19.71 7.64 15.78
C TYR A 93 -20.10 7.39 14.31
N LYS A 94 -21.14 8.11 13.85
CA LYS A 94 -21.64 7.98 12.49
C LYS A 94 -21.01 9.00 11.56
N LEU A 95 -20.53 8.53 10.42
CA LEU A 95 -20.16 9.38 9.29
C LEU A 95 -21.41 9.72 8.46
N SER A 96 -21.38 10.88 7.84
CA SER A 96 -22.35 11.34 6.85
C SER A 96 -21.80 11.19 5.42
N ALA A 97 -22.63 11.42 4.42
CA ALA A 97 -22.18 11.47 3.04
C ALA A 97 -21.17 12.61 2.79
N ASP A 98 -21.28 13.70 3.56
CA ASP A 98 -20.42 14.88 3.45
C ASP A 98 -18.99 14.62 3.98
N ASP A 99 -18.81 13.55 4.77
CA ASP A 99 -17.51 13.12 5.27
C ASP A 99 -16.76 12.23 4.27
N ILE A 100 -17.35 11.93 3.09
CA ILE A 100 -16.82 10.98 2.11
C ILE A 100 -16.58 11.64 0.76
N PHE A 101 -15.36 11.60 0.30
CA PHE A 101 -14.94 12.06 -1.02
C PHE A 101 -14.55 10.88 -1.90
N LEU A 102 -15.33 10.58 -2.94
CA LEU A 102 -15.02 9.50 -3.87
C LEU A 102 -13.86 9.89 -4.80
N THR A 103 -12.95 8.95 -5.04
CA THR A 103 -11.74 9.18 -5.84
C THR A 103 -11.50 8.06 -6.83
N ALA A 104 -10.74 8.32 -7.90
CA ALA A 104 -10.30 7.31 -8.87
C ALA A 104 -9.20 6.40 -8.28
N GLY A 105 -9.56 5.69 -7.20
CA GLY A 105 -8.69 4.83 -6.40
C GLY A 105 -7.84 5.62 -5.40
N GLY A 106 -7.16 4.89 -4.50
CA GLY A 106 -6.31 5.49 -3.46
C GLY A 106 -5.20 6.40 -4.01
N THR A 107 -4.74 6.19 -5.24
CA THR A 107 -3.73 7.06 -5.87
C THR A 107 -4.24 8.49 -6.04
N GLN A 108 -5.49 8.68 -6.50
CA GLN A 108 -6.06 10.02 -6.60
C GLN A 108 -6.35 10.60 -5.20
N ALA A 109 -6.72 9.78 -4.22
CA ALA A 109 -6.86 10.24 -2.83
C ALA A 109 -5.55 10.90 -2.32
N ILE A 110 -4.39 10.25 -2.55
CA ILE A 110 -3.07 10.81 -2.24
C ILE A 110 -2.83 12.11 -3.03
N GLU A 111 -3.18 12.09 -4.34
CA GLU A 111 -3.01 13.22 -5.25
C GLU A 111 -3.84 14.44 -4.86
N VAL A 112 -4.96 14.25 -4.18
CA VAL A 112 -5.81 15.31 -3.64
C VAL A 112 -5.29 15.83 -2.29
N ILE A 113 -4.96 14.92 -1.37
CA ILE A 113 -4.58 15.30 0.00
C ILE A 113 -3.26 16.09 0.01
N ILE A 114 -2.23 15.62 -0.71
CA ILE A 114 -0.90 16.23 -0.64
C ILE A 114 -0.88 17.69 -1.10
N PRO A 115 -1.46 18.10 -2.25
CA PRO A 115 -1.53 19.51 -2.63
C PRO A 115 -2.34 20.38 -1.66
N VAL A 116 -3.42 19.84 -1.08
CA VAL A 116 -4.21 20.56 -0.07
C VAL A 116 -3.36 20.92 1.14
N LEU A 117 -2.48 20.02 1.58
CA LEU A 117 -1.57 20.25 2.71
C LEU A 117 -0.37 21.15 2.36
N ALA A 118 -0.01 21.23 1.08
CA ALA A 118 1.13 22.01 0.60
C ALA A 118 0.82 23.51 0.39
N GLN A 119 -0.38 23.97 0.69
CA GLN A 119 -0.80 25.37 0.39
C GLN A 119 -0.07 26.41 1.24
N THR A 120 0.42 26.06 2.41
CA THR A 120 1.15 26.97 3.30
C THR A 120 2.64 26.95 2.95
N ALA A 121 3.24 28.13 2.80
CA ALA A 121 4.68 28.23 2.52
C ALA A 121 5.50 27.64 3.68
N GLY A 122 6.43 26.75 3.33
CA GLY A 122 7.28 26.05 4.30
C GLY A 122 6.58 24.90 5.04
N ALA A 123 5.37 24.51 4.62
CA ALA A 123 4.69 23.33 5.16
C ALA A 123 5.53 22.06 5.00
N ASN A 124 5.45 21.17 5.99
CA ASN A 124 6.08 19.87 5.93
C ASN A 124 5.12 18.76 6.41
N ILE A 125 5.47 17.53 6.02
CA ILE A 125 4.72 16.31 6.35
C ILE A 125 5.66 15.25 6.92
N LEU A 126 5.19 14.49 7.91
CA LEU A 126 5.91 13.37 8.48
C LEU A 126 5.53 12.08 7.74
N LEU A 127 6.50 11.41 7.12
CA LEU A 127 6.30 10.16 6.39
C LEU A 127 7.08 9.01 7.05
N PRO A 128 6.51 7.77 7.05
CA PRO A 128 7.19 6.60 7.59
C PRO A 128 8.37 6.15 6.71
N ARG A 129 9.40 5.62 7.35
CA ARG A 129 10.53 4.95 6.71
C ARG A 129 10.73 3.57 7.32
N PRO A 130 10.58 2.46 6.55
CA PRO A 130 10.22 2.45 5.13
C PRO A 130 8.75 2.84 4.89
N GLY A 131 8.47 3.34 3.68
CA GLY A 131 7.15 3.83 3.30
C GLY A 131 6.79 3.58 1.84
N TYR A 132 5.55 3.94 1.48
CA TYR A 132 5.08 3.86 0.09
C TYR A 132 5.56 5.09 -0.69
N PRO A 133 6.40 4.93 -1.75
CA PRO A 133 7.11 6.04 -2.38
C PRO A 133 6.22 7.10 -3.04
N ASN A 134 4.96 6.78 -3.33
CA ASN A 134 4.05 7.71 -3.98
C ASN A 134 3.78 8.97 -3.13
N TYR A 135 3.76 8.84 -1.81
CA TYR A 135 3.60 9.99 -0.91
C TYR A 135 4.77 10.96 -1.02
N GLU A 136 5.99 10.44 -0.96
CA GLU A 136 7.20 11.28 -1.09
C GLU A 136 7.30 11.91 -2.48
N ALA A 137 7.01 11.15 -3.55
CA ALA A 137 7.00 11.64 -4.91
C ALA A 137 5.98 12.78 -5.10
N ARG A 138 4.77 12.65 -4.55
CA ARG A 138 3.73 13.70 -4.62
C ARG A 138 4.09 14.90 -3.75
N ALA A 139 4.67 14.70 -2.56
CA ALA A 139 5.16 15.78 -1.72
C ALA A 139 6.25 16.59 -2.44
N ALA A 140 7.24 15.91 -3.03
CA ALA A 140 8.30 16.56 -3.79
C ALA A 140 7.77 17.37 -4.99
N PHE A 141 6.79 16.79 -5.74
CA PHE A 141 6.15 17.47 -6.88
C PHE A 141 5.43 18.76 -6.43
N ASN A 142 4.81 18.76 -5.25
CA ASN A 142 4.08 19.89 -4.69
C ASN A 142 4.95 20.79 -3.80
N LYS A 143 6.26 20.57 -3.73
CA LYS A 143 7.21 21.33 -2.90
C LYS A 143 6.87 21.28 -1.40
N LEU A 144 6.18 20.25 -0.96
CA LEU A 144 5.93 19.96 0.44
C LEU A 144 7.18 19.28 1.00
N GLU A 145 7.77 19.84 2.05
CA GLU A 145 8.96 19.27 2.70
C GLU A 145 8.57 17.94 3.37
N VAL A 146 9.42 16.92 3.18
CA VAL A 146 9.23 15.61 3.80
C VAL A 146 10.24 15.42 4.92
N ARG A 147 9.75 15.03 6.09
CA ARG A 147 10.56 14.57 7.22
C ARG A 147 10.18 13.14 7.54
N HIS A 148 11.20 12.29 7.73
CA HIS A 148 10.95 10.88 7.94
C HIS A 148 11.05 10.51 9.41
N PHE A 149 10.11 9.67 9.85
CA PHE A 149 10.23 8.90 11.09
C PHE A 149 10.43 7.42 10.77
N ASP A 150 11.11 6.70 11.66
CA ASP A 150 11.44 5.30 11.44
C ASP A 150 10.36 4.35 12.00
N LEU A 151 10.15 3.26 11.28
CA LEU A 151 9.46 2.08 11.78
C LEU A 151 10.50 1.13 12.37
N ILE A 152 10.25 0.58 13.55
CA ILE A 152 11.21 -0.22 14.32
C ILE A 152 11.03 -1.70 13.99
N PRO A 153 11.93 -2.33 13.19
CA PRO A 153 11.77 -3.72 12.76
C PRO A 153 11.64 -4.71 13.94
N GLU A 154 12.43 -4.49 14.99
CA GLU A 154 12.49 -5.36 16.16
C GLU A 154 11.27 -5.24 17.07
N LYS A 155 10.48 -4.18 16.91
CA LYS A 155 9.19 -3.95 17.59
C LYS A 155 7.99 -4.20 16.68
N GLY A 156 8.10 -5.13 15.71
CA GLY A 156 6.99 -5.43 14.81
C GLY A 156 6.66 -4.31 13.82
N TRP A 157 7.62 -3.44 13.52
CA TRP A 157 7.46 -2.27 12.65
C TRP A 157 6.55 -1.19 13.25
N GLU A 158 6.46 -1.11 14.56
CA GLU A 158 5.80 0.02 15.22
C GLU A 158 6.52 1.33 14.89
N ILE A 159 5.74 2.42 14.91
CA ILE A 159 6.25 3.77 14.73
C ILE A 159 7.12 4.14 15.94
N ASP A 160 8.28 4.73 15.70
CA ASP A 160 9.06 5.40 16.75
C ASP A 160 8.36 6.69 17.16
N VAL A 161 7.36 6.56 18.03
CA VAL A 161 6.50 7.66 18.46
C VAL A 161 7.29 8.74 19.20
N ASP A 162 8.33 8.34 19.93
CA ASP A 162 9.15 9.27 20.72
C ASP A 162 9.98 10.20 19.82
N SER A 163 10.32 9.77 18.61
CA SER A 163 11.07 10.58 17.64
C SER A 163 10.23 11.67 16.97
N LEU A 164 8.91 11.51 16.89
CA LEU A 164 8.01 12.40 16.13
C LEU A 164 8.10 13.85 16.60
N GLU A 165 8.16 14.08 17.91
CA GLU A 165 8.23 15.45 18.47
C GLU A 165 9.53 16.17 18.10
N SER A 166 10.62 15.43 17.92
CA SER A 166 11.92 16.00 17.59
C SER A 166 12.06 16.44 16.13
N ILE A 167 11.26 15.86 15.22
CA ILE A 167 11.29 16.14 13.78
C ILE A 167 10.15 17.05 13.33
N ALA A 168 9.11 17.23 14.16
CA ALA A 168 8.01 18.14 13.88
C ALA A 168 8.36 19.59 14.26
N ASP A 169 7.73 20.54 13.58
CA ASP A 169 7.77 21.95 13.93
C ASP A 169 6.41 22.62 13.69
N LYS A 170 6.32 23.94 13.90
CA LYS A 170 5.09 24.73 13.72
C LYS A 170 4.51 24.71 12.29
N ASN A 171 5.28 24.27 11.31
CA ASN A 171 4.87 24.17 9.90
C ASN A 171 4.50 22.72 9.53
N THR A 172 4.60 21.79 10.45
CA THR A 172 4.18 20.40 10.22
C THR A 172 2.66 20.35 10.15
N THR A 173 2.13 19.83 9.04
CA THR A 173 0.68 19.83 8.78
C THR A 173 0.04 18.47 9.05
N ALA A 174 0.77 17.39 8.81
CA ALA A 174 0.24 16.04 8.93
C ALA A 174 1.33 15.01 9.19
N MET A 175 0.91 13.84 9.67
CA MET A 175 1.68 12.61 9.62
C MET A 175 0.94 11.53 8.85
N LEU A 176 1.68 10.65 8.15
CA LEU A 176 1.13 9.51 7.45
C LEU A 176 1.35 8.23 8.25
N ILE A 177 0.29 7.43 8.40
CA ILE A 177 0.40 6.03 8.80
C ILE A 177 -0.17 5.14 7.69
N ILE A 178 0.37 3.92 7.54
CA ILE A 178 -0.14 2.91 6.61
C ILE A 178 -0.47 1.67 7.43
N ASN A 179 -1.74 1.30 7.51
CA ASN A 179 -2.21 0.20 8.37
C ASN A 179 -3.39 -0.57 7.73
N PRO A 180 -3.24 -1.88 7.43
CA PRO A 180 -2.03 -2.71 7.46
C PRO A 180 -0.91 -2.20 6.55
N ASN A 181 0.34 -2.40 6.96
CA ASN A 181 1.47 -1.68 6.40
C ASN A 181 1.95 -2.22 5.04
N ASN A 182 2.24 -1.31 4.15
CA ASN A 182 3.07 -1.49 2.96
C ASN A 182 4.30 -0.58 3.14
N PRO A 183 5.52 -1.13 3.30
CA PRO A 183 5.95 -2.45 2.81
C PRO A 183 6.08 -3.56 3.87
N CYS A 184 5.87 -3.31 5.15
CA CYS A 184 6.34 -4.18 6.23
C CYS A 184 5.41 -5.34 6.56
N GLY A 185 4.12 -5.24 6.22
CA GLY A 185 3.12 -6.26 6.55
C GLY A 185 2.67 -6.24 8.02
N SER A 186 2.99 -5.19 8.78
CA SER A 186 2.55 -5.03 10.18
C SER A 186 1.09 -4.57 10.25
N VAL A 187 0.47 -4.83 11.40
CA VAL A 187 -0.85 -4.34 11.79
C VAL A 187 -0.74 -3.71 13.17
N TYR A 188 -1.09 -2.43 13.30
CA TYR A 188 -0.93 -1.71 14.55
C TYR A 188 -2.01 -2.07 15.57
N SER A 189 -1.61 -2.18 16.83
CA SER A 189 -2.52 -2.40 17.96
C SER A 189 -3.32 -1.14 18.29
N TYR A 190 -4.41 -1.32 19.05
CA TYR A 190 -5.20 -0.20 19.57
C TYR A 190 -4.35 0.75 20.40
N GLU A 191 -3.51 0.20 21.29
CA GLU A 191 -2.65 0.97 22.18
C GLU A 191 -1.61 1.78 21.42
N HIS A 192 -1.06 1.21 20.34
CA HIS A 192 -0.10 1.92 19.49
C HIS A 192 -0.77 3.06 18.73
N LEU A 193 -1.94 2.82 18.12
CA LEU A 193 -2.69 3.85 17.42
C LEU A 193 -3.17 4.98 18.36
N ALA A 194 -3.55 4.64 19.59
CA ALA A 194 -3.89 5.63 20.60
C ALA A 194 -2.72 6.57 20.91
N LYS A 195 -1.49 6.03 21.06
CA LYS A 195 -0.28 6.86 21.25
C LYS A 195 -0.02 7.76 20.04
N VAL A 196 -0.18 7.25 18.84
CA VAL A 196 -0.04 8.03 17.60
C VAL A 196 -1.03 9.20 17.57
N ALA A 197 -2.31 8.96 17.93
CA ALA A 197 -3.32 10.00 18.00
C ALA A 197 -2.99 11.09 19.04
N GLU A 198 -2.53 10.68 20.23
CA GLU A 198 -2.13 11.61 21.28
C GLU A 198 -0.94 12.49 20.87
N VAL A 199 0.06 11.92 20.19
CA VAL A 199 1.18 12.73 19.67
C VAL A 199 0.70 13.68 18.56
N ALA A 200 -0.15 13.23 17.63
CA ALA A 200 -0.73 14.09 16.62
C ALA A 200 -1.52 15.27 17.25
N ARG A 201 -2.33 15.00 18.29
CA ARG A 201 -3.04 16.02 19.06
C ARG A 201 -2.08 17.01 19.71
N LYS A 202 -1.00 16.52 20.36
CA LYS A 202 0.00 17.35 21.02
C LYS A 202 0.73 18.27 20.03
N LEU A 203 1.01 17.77 18.85
CA LEU A 203 1.66 18.53 17.76
C LEU A 203 0.69 19.45 17.00
N GLY A 204 -0.62 19.29 17.19
CA GLY A 204 -1.64 20.05 16.45
C GLY A 204 -1.71 19.70 14.97
N ILE A 205 -1.40 18.44 14.60
CA ILE A 205 -1.37 17.97 13.22
C ILE A 205 -2.46 16.92 12.97
N LEU A 206 -2.88 16.79 11.71
CA LEU A 206 -3.80 15.73 11.31
C LEU A 206 -3.08 14.41 11.02
N VAL A 207 -3.80 13.28 11.09
CA VAL A 207 -3.31 11.98 10.70
C VAL A 207 -3.89 11.59 9.35
N ILE A 208 -3.04 11.26 8.37
CA ILE A 208 -3.43 10.58 7.14
C ILE A 208 -3.28 9.09 7.40
N ALA A 209 -4.38 8.34 7.32
CA ALA A 209 -4.38 6.89 7.50
C ALA A 209 -4.62 6.18 6.16
N ASP A 210 -3.59 5.59 5.58
CA ASP A 210 -3.74 4.73 4.39
C ASP A 210 -4.18 3.33 4.85
N GLU A 211 -5.48 3.07 4.70
CA GLU A 211 -6.15 1.87 5.18
C GLU A 211 -6.65 0.96 4.04
N VAL A 212 -6.07 1.10 2.85
CA VAL A 212 -6.47 0.32 1.66
C VAL A 212 -6.37 -1.19 1.85
N TYR A 213 -5.58 -1.65 2.82
CA TYR A 213 -5.44 -3.06 3.21
C TYR A 213 -6.29 -3.47 4.42
N GLY A 214 -7.20 -2.63 4.93
CA GLY A 214 -7.94 -2.84 6.17
C GLY A 214 -8.68 -4.18 6.30
N LYS A 215 -9.11 -4.79 5.18
CA LYS A 215 -9.71 -6.13 5.16
C LYS A 215 -8.68 -7.27 5.05
N LEU A 216 -7.39 -6.98 4.86
CA LEU A 216 -6.35 -7.99 4.60
C LEU A 216 -5.46 -8.17 5.84
N VAL A 217 -6.07 -8.57 6.95
CA VAL A 217 -5.40 -8.95 8.17
C VAL A 217 -5.19 -10.47 8.17
N LEU A 218 -3.95 -10.90 8.35
CA LEU A 218 -3.53 -12.30 8.31
C LEU A 218 -3.31 -12.88 9.71
N GLY A 219 -2.97 -12.02 10.67
CA GLY A 219 -2.80 -12.37 12.09
C GLY A 219 -4.13 -12.58 12.83
N ASN A 220 -4.04 -12.68 14.15
CA ASN A 220 -5.19 -12.85 15.03
C ASN A 220 -5.70 -11.51 15.60
N ALA A 221 -4.89 -10.47 15.59
CA ALA A 221 -5.29 -9.14 16.04
C ALA A 221 -6.30 -8.52 15.05
N PRO A 222 -7.37 -7.88 15.54
CA PRO A 222 -8.32 -7.21 14.66
C PRO A 222 -7.68 -5.96 14.02
N PHE A 223 -8.15 -5.60 12.82
CA PHE A 223 -7.87 -4.29 12.27
C PHE A 223 -8.62 -3.21 13.06
N ILE A 224 -7.88 -2.21 13.52
CA ILE A 224 -8.45 -1.02 14.18
C ILE A 224 -8.28 0.16 13.22
N PRO A 225 -9.38 0.76 12.72
CA PRO A 225 -9.28 1.95 11.88
C PRO A 225 -8.83 3.15 12.71
N MET A 226 -7.96 3.98 12.14
CA MET A 226 -7.48 5.21 12.81
C MET A 226 -8.61 6.18 13.14
N GLY A 227 -9.71 6.11 12.39
CA GLY A 227 -10.93 6.87 12.65
C GLY A 227 -11.52 6.68 14.04
N VAL A 228 -11.23 5.58 14.74
CA VAL A 228 -11.62 5.39 16.16
C VAL A 228 -11.11 6.53 17.04
N PHE A 229 -9.98 7.11 16.69
CA PHE A 229 -9.29 8.18 17.44
C PHE A 229 -9.57 9.58 16.87
N GLY A 230 -10.54 9.73 15.94
CA GLY A 230 -10.88 11.02 15.34
C GLY A 230 -11.32 12.09 16.33
N HIS A 231 -11.76 11.71 17.54
CA HIS A 231 -12.06 12.62 18.65
C HIS A 231 -10.81 13.13 19.38
N ILE A 232 -9.64 12.50 19.17
CA ILE A 232 -8.34 12.90 19.75
C ILE A 232 -7.61 13.81 18.78
N ALA A 233 -7.49 13.40 17.53
CA ALA A 233 -6.88 14.18 16.45
C ALA A 233 -7.66 13.92 15.14
N PRO A 234 -7.82 14.93 14.26
CA PRO A 234 -8.53 14.75 13.00
C PRO A 234 -7.81 13.75 12.10
N VAL A 235 -8.58 12.88 11.42
CA VAL A 235 -8.05 11.82 10.56
C VAL A 235 -8.63 11.94 9.17
N LEU A 236 -7.77 11.86 8.15
CA LEU A 236 -8.13 11.59 6.76
C LEU A 236 -7.77 10.15 6.43
N SER A 237 -8.77 9.26 6.34
CA SER A 237 -8.53 7.86 5.96
C SER A 237 -8.69 7.67 4.46
N ILE A 238 -7.76 6.92 3.86
CA ILE A 238 -7.78 6.52 2.46
C ILE A 238 -8.23 5.07 2.37
N GLY A 239 -9.32 4.85 1.66
CA GLY A 239 -9.83 3.53 1.35
C GLY A 239 -9.94 3.28 -0.14
N SER A 240 -10.09 2.00 -0.54
CA SER A 240 -10.21 1.65 -1.96
C SER A 240 -10.76 0.24 -2.14
N LEU A 241 -11.47 0.01 -3.24
CA LEU A 241 -11.84 -1.33 -3.69
C LEU A 241 -10.63 -2.13 -4.22
N SER A 242 -9.54 -1.45 -4.58
CA SER A 242 -8.40 -2.02 -5.31
C SER A 242 -7.77 -3.24 -4.63
N LYS A 243 -7.60 -3.20 -3.32
CA LYS A 243 -6.84 -4.22 -2.57
C LYS A 243 -7.77 -5.19 -1.87
N SER A 244 -8.73 -4.71 -1.09
CA SER A 244 -9.65 -5.56 -0.33
C SER A 244 -10.62 -6.35 -1.22
N TRP A 245 -11.10 -5.76 -2.32
CA TRP A 245 -11.98 -6.43 -3.29
C TRP A 245 -11.24 -7.00 -4.50
N ILE A 246 -9.89 -6.83 -4.57
CA ILE A 246 -9.05 -7.35 -5.66
C ILE A 246 -9.47 -6.84 -7.06
N VAL A 247 -9.91 -5.61 -7.14
CA VAL A 247 -10.34 -4.97 -8.39
C VAL A 247 -9.59 -3.65 -8.66
N PRO A 248 -8.23 -3.68 -8.74
CA PRO A 248 -7.44 -2.47 -8.89
C PRO A 248 -7.73 -1.71 -10.19
N GLY A 249 -8.20 -2.39 -11.23
CA GLY A 249 -8.57 -1.80 -12.52
C GLY A 249 -9.88 -1.00 -12.50
N TRP A 250 -10.70 -1.13 -11.45
CA TRP A 250 -11.96 -0.40 -11.36
C TRP A 250 -11.78 1.06 -10.96
N ARG A 251 -10.62 1.42 -10.49
CA ARG A 251 -10.26 2.79 -10.13
C ARG A 251 -11.30 3.48 -9.25
N LEU A 252 -11.70 2.85 -8.14
CA LEU A 252 -12.57 3.46 -7.14
C LEU A 252 -11.96 3.37 -5.75
N GLY A 253 -11.89 4.53 -5.09
CA GLY A 253 -11.47 4.71 -3.72
C GLY A 253 -12.18 5.90 -3.10
N TRP A 254 -11.75 6.30 -1.94
CA TRP A 254 -12.32 7.41 -1.18
C TRP A 254 -11.32 8.00 -0.20
N VAL A 255 -11.57 9.24 0.16
CA VAL A 255 -11.08 9.88 1.38
C VAL A 255 -12.26 9.96 2.35
N ALA A 256 -12.09 9.47 3.57
CA ALA A 256 -13.07 9.61 4.65
C ALA A 256 -12.52 10.55 5.72
N VAL A 257 -13.34 11.50 6.14
CA VAL A 257 -13.02 12.48 7.18
C VAL A 257 -13.56 11.98 8.52
N TYR A 258 -12.66 11.76 9.47
CA TYR A 258 -13.00 11.43 10.84
C TYR A 258 -12.61 12.60 11.73
N ASP A 259 -13.52 13.57 11.84
CA ASP A 259 -13.31 14.82 12.56
C ASP A 259 -14.59 15.30 13.26
N PRO A 260 -15.02 14.62 14.34
CA PRO A 260 -16.22 15.04 15.08
C PRO A 260 -16.09 16.44 15.71
N THR A 261 -14.89 16.98 15.79
CA THR A 261 -14.59 18.32 16.31
C THR A 261 -14.64 19.42 15.25
N LYS A 262 -14.79 19.04 13.97
CA LYS A 262 -14.91 19.94 12.81
C LYS A 262 -13.71 20.84 12.52
N ILE A 263 -12.53 20.47 12.98
CA ILE A 263 -11.27 21.20 12.71
C ILE A 263 -10.98 21.29 11.20
N LEU A 264 -11.23 20.20 10.45
CA LEU A 264 -10.97 20.16 9.01
C LEU A 264 -11.97 20.98 8.19
N GLU A 265 -13.18 21.20 8.72
CA GLU A 265 -14.17 22.13 8.17
C GLU A 265 -13.75 23.57 8.43
N GLU A 266 -13.42 23.93 9.69
CA GLU A 266 -12.99 25.25 10.11
C GLU A 266 -11.71 25.71 9.41
N THR A 267 -10.74 24.81 9.25
CA THR A 267 -9.48 25.05 8.52
C THR A 267 -9.64 24.98 7.00
N LYS A 268 -10.86 24.73 6.49
CA LYS A 268 -11.21 24.63 5.06
C LYS A 268 -10.50 23.50 4.31
N ILE A 269 -9.96 22.52 5.00
CA ILE A 269 -9.32 21.35 4.37
C ILE A 269 -10.37 20.56 3.59
N SER A 270 -11.53 20.26 4.16
CA SER A 270 -12.63 19.58 3.48
C SER A 270 -13.12 20.35 2.24
N THR A 271 -13.25 21.67 2.35
CA THR A 271 -13.59 22.54 1.22
C THR A 271 -12.52 22.49 0.13
N SER A 272 -11.25 22.48 0.50
CA SER A 272 -10.13 22.41 -0.47
C SER A 272 -10.09 21.06 -1.20
N ILE A 273 -10.40 19.96 -0.52
CA ILE A 273 -10.56 18.63 -1.12
C ILE A 273 -11.70 18.67 -2.16
N THR A 274 -12.87 19.21 -1.78
CA THR A 274 -13.99 19.37 -2.71
C THR A 274 -13.61 20.18 -3.94
N ASN A 275 -12.95 21.31 -3.76
CA ASN A 275 -12.55 22.19 -4.85
C ASN A 275 -11.55 21.51 -5.80
N TYR A 276 -10.61 20.72 -5.25
CA TYR A 276 -9.68 19.96 -6.06
C TYR A 276 -10.40 18.88 -6.88
N LEU A 277 -11.33 18.15 -6.28
CA LEU A 277 -12.09 17.11 -6.97
C LEU A 277 -13.00 17.69 -8.07
N ASN A 278 -13.56 18.87 -7.88
CA ASN A 278 -14.40 19.55 -8.87
C ASN A 278 -13.66 19.91 -10.19
N VAL A 279 -12.32 20.01 -10.13
CA VAL A 279 -11.48 20.29 -11.33
C VAL A 279 -10.71 19.06 -11.81
N SER A 280 -10.94 17.92 -11.19
CA SER A 280 -10.27 16.65 -11.50
C SER A 280 -11.26 15.64 -12.10
N THR A 281 -10.76 14.46 -12.48
CA THR A 281 -11.59 13.41 -13.09
C THR A 281 -12.20 12.49 -12.03
N ASP A 282 -13.52 12.33 -12.07
CA ASP A 282 -14.25 11.39 -11.22
C ASP A 282 -13.98 9.92 -11.57
N PRO A 283 -14.20 8.99 -10.65
CA PRO A 283 -14.28 7.57 -10.97
C PRO A 283 -15.37 7.30 -12.01
N ALA A 284 -15.22 6.23 -12.78
CA ALA A 284 -16.21 5.85 -13.79
C ALA A 284 -17.62 5.70 -13.18
N THR A 285 -18.59 6.38 -13.75
CA THR A 285 -19.95 6.49 -13.20
C THR A 285 -20.61 5.14 -12.93
N PHE A 286 -20.40 4.13 -13.80
CA PHE A 286 -20.98 2.81 -13.62
C PHE A 286 -20.37 2.05 -12.42
N VAL A 287 -19.07 2.25 -12.13
CA VAL A 287 -18.42 1.68 -10.94
C VAL A 287 -18.96 2.36 -9.68
N GLN A 288 -19.08 3.70 -9.71
CA GLN A 288 -19.69 4.44 -8.61
C GLN A 288 -21.14 3.98 -8.34
N ALA A 289 -21.93 3.76 -9.40
CA ALA A 289 -23.31 3.31 -9.28
C ALA A 289 -23.45 1.91 -8.66
N ALA A 290 -22.47 1.04 -8.88
CA ALA A 290 -22.43 -0.30 -8.30
C ALA A 290 -21.92 -0.31 -6.83
N LEU A 291 -21.28 0.77 -6.37
CA LEU A 291 -20.61 0.81 -5.06
C LEU A 291 -21.52 0.43 -3.88
N PRO A 292 -22.76 0.97 -3.74
CA PRO A 292 -23.63 0.58 -2.64
C PRO A 292 -23.89 -0.94 -2.60
N GLN A 293 -24.19 -1.55 -3.73
CA GLN A 293 -24.43 -2.98 -3.83
C GLN A 293 -23.17 -3.82 -3.57
N ILE A 294 -22.00 -3.34 -3.99
CA ILE A 294 -20.71 -3.99 -3.71
C ILE A 294 -20.49 -4.04 -2.20
N LEU A 295 -20.66 -2.92 -1.49
CA LEU A 295 -20.44 -2.83 -0.06
C LEU A 295 -21.45 -3.67 0.74
N GLU A 296 -22.73 -3.67 0.32
CA GLU A 296 -23.80 -4.41 0.99
C GLU A 296 -23.75 -5.92 0.73
N ASN A 297 -23.49 -6.33 -0.52
CA ASN A 297 -23.64 -7.72 -0.95
C ASN A 297 -22.35 -8.53 -0.94
N THR A 298 -21.17 -7.91 -0.75
CA THR A 298 -19.94 -8.67 -0.58
C THR A 298 -19.92 -9.34 0.79
N LYS A 299 -20.13 -10.65 0.80
CA LYS A 299 -20.23 -11.45 2.03
C LYS A 299 -18.84 -11.72 2.63
N GLU A 300 -18.80 -11.96 3.93
CA GLU A 300 -17.58 -12.31 4.68
C GLU A 300 -16.82 -13.50 4.07
N ASP A 301 -17.50 -14.47 3.46
CA ASP A 301 -16.84 -15.62 2.83
C ASP A 301 -15.95 -15.25 1.64
N PHE A 302 -16.23 -14.13 0.96
CA PHE A 302 -15.35 -13.60 -0.06
C PHE A 302 -14.00 -13.17 0.55
N PHE A 303 -14.05 -12.39 1.64
CA PHE A 303 -12.83 -11.92 2.34
C PHE A 303 -12.10 -13.08 3.01
N LYS A 304 -12.81 -14.02 3.66
CA LYS A 304 -12.22 -15.20 4.28
C LYS A 304 -11.43 -16.03 3.29
N ARG A 305 -11.91 -16.18 2.05
CA ARG A 305 -11.20 -16.89 0.99
C ARG A 305 -9.90 -16.17 0.60
N ILE A 306 -9.94 -14.86 0.40
CA ILE A 306 -8.76 -14.06 0.07
C ILE A 306 -7.74 -14.12 1.21
N ILE A 307 -8.20 -13.89 2.44
CA ILE A 307 -7.36 -13.93 3.64
C ILE A 307 -6.74 -15.32 3.81
N GLY A 308 -7.49 -16.39 3.56
CA GLY A 308 -7.00 -17.77 3.62
C GLY A 308 -5.83 -18.01 2.67
N LEU A 309 -5.98 -17.61 1.40
CA LEU A 309 -4.93 -17.72 0.38
C LEU A 309 -3.68 -16.87 0.74
N LEU A 310 -3.89 -15.63 1.17
CA LEU A 310 -2.78 -14.76 1.58
C LEU A 310 -2.06 -15.27 2.82
N ARG A 311 -2.80 -15.84 3.78
CA ARG A 311 -2.22 -16.44 4.98
C ARG A 311 -1.37 -17.65 4.64
N GLU A 312 -1.84 -18.55 3.78
CA GLU A 312 -1.06 -19.67 3.27
C GLU A 312 0.24 -19.21 2.59
N SER A 313 0.13 -18.24 1.67
CA SER A 313 1.29 -17.68 0.98
C SER A 313 2.27 -16.98 1.95
N SER A 314 1.75 -16.25 2.94
CA SER A 314 2.56 -15.61 3.99
C SER A 314 3.33 -16.65 4.82
N GLU A 315 2.68 -17.77 5.19
CA GLU A 315 3.33 -18.86 5.93
C GLU A 315 4.47 -19.51 5.13
N ILE A 316 4.21 -19.82 3.86
CA ILE A 316 5.22 -20.35 2.93
C ILE A 316 6.40 -19.37 2.87
N CYS A 317 6.12 -18.09 2.60
CA CYS A 317 7.15 -17.06 2.47
C CYS A 317 8.00 -16.93 3.74
N TYR A 318 7.37 -16.84 4.90
CA TYR A 318 8.06 -16.69 6.17
C TYR A 318 8.91 -17.91 6.54
N ARG A 319 8.40 -19.13 6.29
CA ARG A 319 9.14 -20.37 6.54
C ARG A 319 10.39 -20.45 5.68
N GLU A 320 10.28 -20.25 4.36
CA GLU A 320 11.41 -20.32 3.43
C GLU A 320 12.45 -19.22 3.69
N ILE A 321 12.01 -18.01 4.09
CA ILE A 321 12.93 -16.95 4.51
C ILE A 321 13.72 -17.36 5.74
N LYS A 322 13.09 -17.94 6.75
CA LYS A 322 13.76 -18.41 7.97
C LYS A 322 14.85 -19.44 7.73
N GLU A 323 14.68 -20.27 6.70
CA GLU A 323 15.67 -21.28 6.30
C GLU A 323 16.84 -20.70 5.47
N ASN A 324 16.74 -19.45 5.05
CA ASN A 324 17.72 -18.79 4.22
C ASN A 324 18.61 -17.85 5.04
N LYS A 325 19.80 -18.29 5.43
CA LYS A 325 20.74 -17.50 6.23
C LYS A 325 21.22 -16.19 5.60
N TYR A 326 21.03 -16.00 4.29
CA TYR A 326 21.47 -14.80 3.55
C TYR A 326 20.47 -13.64 3.65
N ILE A 327 19.27 -13.92 4.15
CA ILE A 327 18.22 -12.91 4.38
C ILE A 327 17.63 -13.09 5.76
N THR A 328 17.15 -12.00 6.37
CA THR A 328 16.56 -12.01 7.71
C THR A 328 15.22 -11.30 7.69
N CYS A 329 14.18 -11.98 8.18
CA CYS A 329 12.88 -11.37 8.43
C CYS A 329 12.74 -11.10 9.93
N PRO A 330 12.70 -9.85 10.38
CA PRO A 330 12.61 -9.53 11.81
C PRO A 330 11.23 -9.83 12.38
N HIS A 331 10.19 -9.69 11.58
CA HIS A 331 8.81 -9.87 12.00
C HIS A 331 7.97 -10.57 10.92
N LYS A 332 7.16 -11.55 11.36
CA LYS A 332 6.21 -12.24 10.47
C LYS A 332 5.12 -11.27 10.02
N PRO A 333 4.78 -11.21 8.73
CA PRO A 333 3.72 -10.32 8.28
C PRO A 333 2.35 -10.72 8.84
N GLU A 334 1.63 -9.74 9.37
CA GLU A 334 0.31 -9.88 9.98
C GLU A 334 -0.81 -9.30 9.12
N GLY A 335 -0.45 -8.60 8.05
CA GLY A 335 -1.42 -8.01 7.13
C GLY A 335 -0.82 -7.62 5.79
N SER A 336 -1.60 -6.97 4.97
CA SER A 336 -1.26 -6.55 3.59
C SER A 336 -0.86 -7.71 2.67
N MET A 337 0.15 -7.51 1.81
CA MET A 337 0.60 -8.46 0.78
C MET A 337 2.13 -8.57 0.73
N PHE A 338 2.83 -8.01 1.72
CA PHE A 338 4.26 -7.76 1.64
C PHE A 338 4.99 -8.18 2.91
N VAL A 339 6.27 -8.47 2.74
CA VAL A 339 7.22 -8.61 3.83
C VAL A 339 8.52 -7.93 3.49
N MET A 340 9.11 -7.22 4.45
CA MET A 340 10.46 -6.66 4.36
C MET A 340 11.46 -7.63 4.94
N VAL A 341 12.53 -7.89 4.20
CA VAL A 341 13.65 -8.73 4.63
C VAL A 341 14.97 -8.01 4.46
N LYS A 342 15.86 -8.18 5.43
CA LYS A 342 17.21 -7.62 5.43
C LYS A 342 18.15 -8.55 4.68
N LEU A 343 18.99 -8.00 3.82
CA LEU A 343 20.06 -8.74 3.16
C LEU A 343 21.28 -8.86 4.08
N ASN A 344 21.79 -10.06 4.26
CA ASN A 344 23.03 -10.33 5.00
C ASN A 344 24.22 -10.25 4.03
N LEU A 345 24.48 -9.04 3.51
CA LEU A 345 25.48 -8.79 2.46
C LEU A 345 26.90 -9.25 2.84
N HIS A 346 27.21 -9.30 4.14
CA HIS A 346 28.49 -9.80 4.61
C HIS A 346 28.73 -11.29 4.29
N LEU A 347 27.66 -12.06 3.98
CA LEU A 347 27.71 -13.46 3.57
C LEU A 347 27.74 -13.65 2.06
N LEU A 348 27.56 -12.57 1.27
CA LEU A 348 27.47 -12.61 -0.18
C LEU A 348 28.75 -12.02 -0.80
N GLU A 349 29.23 -12.65 -1.86
CA GLU A 349 30.33 -12.20 -2.69
C GLU A 349 29.78 -11.41 -3.89
N GLU A 350 30.43 -10.32 -4.27
CA GLU A 350 30.06 -9.50 -5.44
C GLU A 350 28.63 -8.90 -5.41
N ILE A 351 27.97 -8.88 -4.27
CA ILE A 351 26.70 -8.16 -4.07
C ILE A 351 26.95 -6.98 -3.15
N HIS A 352 26.73 -5.78 -3.68
CA HIS A 352 27.14 -4.54 -2.99
C HIS A 352 26.02 -3.90 -2.17
N ASP A 353 24.80 -3.96 -2.69
CA ASP A 353 23.59 -3.37 -2.07
C ASP A 353 22.31 -4.12 -2.51
N ASP A 354 21.16 -3.64 -2.07
CA ASP A 354 19.86 -4.20 -2.41
C ASP A 354 19.46 -3.99 -3.89
N ILE A 355 19.94 -2.92 -4.52
CA ILE A 355 19.68 -2.65 -5.94
C ILE A 355 20.47 -3.64 -6.79
N ASP A 356 21.74 -3.84 -6.51
CA ASP A 356 22.61 -4.80 -7.19
C ASP A 356 22.08 -6.22 -7.01
N PHE A 357 21.66 -6.58 -5.77
CA PHE A 357 20.99 -7.86 -5.50
C PHE A 357 19.77 -8.07 -6.39
N CYS A 358 18.85 -7.12 -6.41
CA CYS A 358 17.60 -7.22 -7.20
C CYS A 358 17.89 -7.28 -8.71
N CYS A 359 18.84 -6.51 -9.22
CA CYS A 359 19.21 -6.50 -10.63
C CYS A 359 19.83 -7.81 -11.08
N LYS A 360 20.76 -8.38 -10.31
CA LYS A 360 21.41 -9.66 -10.61
C LYS A 360 20.40 -10.80 -10.50
N LEU A 361 19.61 -10.85 -9.45
CA LEU A 361 18.54 -11.83 -9.25
C LEU A 361 17.54 -11.84 -10.44
N ALA A 362 17.12 -10.66 -10.88
CA ALA A 362 16.21 -10.54 -12.02
C ALA A 362 16.82 -11.08 -13.31
N LYS A 363 18.09 -10.80 -13.56
CA LYS A 363 18.82 -11.27 -14.76
C LYS A 363 19.07 -12.77 -14.75
N GLU A 364 19.49 -13.33 -13.61
CA GLU A 364 19.92 -14.73 -13.52
C GLU A 364 18.75 -15.68 -13.27
N GLU A 365 17.79 -15.28 -12.43
CA GLU A 365 16.71 -16.13 -11.96
C GLU A 365 15.33 -15.74 -12.49
N SER A 366 15.20 -14.61 -13.18
CA SER A 366 13.89 -14.06 -13.59
C SER A 366 12.94 -13.85 -12.39
N VAL A 367 13.48 -13.50 -11.22
CA VAL A 367 12.74 -13.16 -10.02
C VAL A 367 12.90 -11.65 -9.75
N ILE A 368 11.78 -10.95 -9.67
CA ILE A 368 11.75 -9.51 -9.48
C ILE A 368 11.32 -9.19 -8.05
N LEU A 369 12.20 -8.52 -7.31
CA LEU A 369 11.93 -7.98 -5.98
C LEU A 369 11.99 -6.45 -6.02
N CYS A 370 11.41 -5.81 -5.02
CA CYS A 370 11.52 -4.36 -4.86
C CYS A 370 12.70 -4.05 -3.92
N PRO A 371 13.70 -3.28 -4.36
CA PRO A 371 14.78 -2.85 -3.49
C PRO A 371 14.26 -2.01 -2.33
N GLY A 372 14.83 -2.17 -1.15
CA GLY A 372 14.44 -1.42 0.05
C GLY A 372 14.86 0.05 -0.03
N SER A 373 15.93 0.37 -0.73
CA SER A 373 16.38 1.75 -0.98
C SER A 373 15.29 2.63 -1.57
N VAL A 374 14.42 2.10 -2.47
CA VAL A 374 13.29 2.86 -3.04
C VAL A 374 12.13 3.05 -2.06
N LEU A 375 12.19 2.35 -0.93
CA LEU A 375 11.23 2.43 0.17
C LEU A 375 11.82 3.20 1.37
N GLY A 376 13.05 3.72 1.21
CA GLY A 376 13.79 4.45 2.25
C GLY A 376 14.63 3.57 3.17
N MET A 377 14.91 2.29 2.81
CA MET A 377 15.60 1.35 3.68
C MET A 377 16.66 0.53 2.93
N GLU A 378 17.90 1.01 2.93
CA GLU A 378 19.04 0.40 2.24
C GLU A 378 19.36 -1.00 2.76
N ASN A 379 19.81 -1.88 1.85
CA ASN A 379 20.17 -3.27 2.15
C ASN A 379 19.00 -4.15 2.61
N TRP A 380 17.78 -3.73 2.29
CA TRP A 380 16.56 -4.52 2.45
C TRP A 380 15.92 -4.79 1.10
N VAL A 381 15.01 -5.74 1.07
CA VAL A 381 14.15 -6.00 -0.09
C VAL A 381 12.73 -6.28 0.38
N ARG A 382 11.75 -5.83 -0.43
CA ARG A 382 10.35 -6.18 -0.23
C ARG A 382 9.98 -7.37 -1.11
N ILE A 383 9.49 -8.42 -0.48
CA ILE A 383 8.90 -9.57 -1.15
C ILE A 383 7.37 -9.41 -1.15
N THR A 384 6.74 -9.60 -2.31
CA THR A 384 5.29 -9.67 -2.43
C THR A 384 4.88 -11.13 -2.44
N PHE A 385 4.12 -11.58 -1.43
CA PHE A 385 3.67 -12.97 -1.34
C PHE A 385 2.27 -13.21 -1.92
N ALA A 386 1.58 -12.18 -2.39
CA ALA A 386 0.25 -12.29 -3.01
C ALA A 386 0.34 -12.85 -4.43
N CYS A 387 0.73 -14.10 -4.53
CA CYS A 387 0.78 -14.85 -5.79
C CYS A 387 0.40 -16.32 -5.55
N VAL A 388 0.28 -17.10 -6.62
CA VAL A 388 -0.02 -18.54 -6.52
C VAL A 388 1.06 -19.24 -5.68
N PRO A 389 0.71 -20.06 -4.67
CA PRO A 389 1.65 -20.69 -3.74
C PRO A 389 2.81 -21.43 -4.43
N SER A 390 2.55 -22.17 -5.50
CA SER A 390 3.60 -22.87 -6.26
C SER A 390 4.61 -21.94 -6.93
N SER A 391 4.14 -20.80 -7.45
CA SER A 391 5.01 -19.78 -8.04
C SER A 391 5.81 -19.04 -6.98
N LEU A 392 5.22 -18.81 -5.81
CA LEU A 392 5.92 -18.22 -4.66
C LEU A 392 7.05 -19.12 -4.20
N GLN A 393 6.77 -20.41 -4.03
CA GLN A 393 7.77 -21.39 -3.60
C GLN A 393 8.92 -21.50 -4.59
N ASP A 394 8.65 -21.64 -5.91
CA ASP A 394 9.69 -21.64 -6.93
C ASP A 394 10.53 -20.34 -6.91
N GLY A 395 9.90 -19.18 -6.75
CA GLY A 395 10.62 -17.90 -6.63
C GLY A 395 11.54 -17.85 -5.40
N LEU A 396 11.09 -18.34 -4.26
CA LEU A 396 11.88 -18.39 -3.02
C LEU A 396 13.04 -19.39 -3.11
N GLU A 397 12.84 -20.55 -3.76
CA GLU A 397 13.90 -21.52 -4.03
C GLU A 397 14.98 -20.94 -4.96
N ARG A 398 14.58 -20.16 -5.98
CA ARG A 398 15.52 -19.45 -6.87
C ARG A 398 16.31 -18.38 -6.11
N ILE A 399 15.68 -17.61 -5.22
CA ILE A 399 16.38 -16.67 -4.33
C ILE A 399 17.42 -17.41 -3.48
N LYS A 400 17.05 -18.54 -2.88
CA LYS A 400 17.95 -19.37 -2.07
C LYS A 400 19.13 -19.89 -2.90
N SER A 401 18.87 -20.39 -4.09
CA SER A 401 19.89 -20.91 -5.03
C SER A 401 20.84 -19.79 -5.50
N PHE A 402 20.29 -18.61 -5.83
CA PHE A 402 21.08 -17.43 -6.18
C PHE A 402 22.01 -17.02 -5.03
N CYS A 403 21.50 -16.92 -3.81
CA CYS A 403 22.33 -16.60 -2.66
C CYS A 403 23.42 -17.64 -2.40
N GLN A 404 23.12 -18.93 -2.59
CA GLN A 404 24.09 -20.02 -2.41
C GLN A 404 25.24 -19.95 -3.43
N ARG A 405 24.95 -19.60 -4.69
CA ARG A 405 26.00 -19.41 -5.72
C ARG A 405 26.88 -18.22 -5.44
N ASN A 406 26.29 -17.15 -4.92
CA ASN A 406 26.99 -15.90 -4.60
C ASN A 406 27.50 -15.85 -3.14
N LYS A 407 27.62 -17.00 -2.45
CA LYS A 407 28.15 -17.05 -1.10
C LYS A 407 29.64 -16.70 -1.08
N LYS A 408 30.08 -15.93 -0.09
CA LYS A 408 31.51 -15.72 0.17
C LYS A 408 32.21 -17.08 0.35
N LYS A 409 33.27 -17.29 -0.40
CA LYS A 409 34.18 -18.41 -0.18
C LYS A 409 34.85 -18.20 1.14
N ASN A 410 34.75 -19.18 2.04
CA ASN A 410 35.61 -19.16 3.23
C ASN A 410 37.05 -19.08 2.72
N SER A 411 37.74 -17.99 2.96
CA SER A 411 39.19 -17.99 2.85
C SER A 411 39.69 -19.01 3.85
N ILE A 412 39.99 -20.21 3.38
CA ILE A 412 40.79 -21.18 4.10
C ILE A 412 42.15 -20.48 4.19
N ASN A 413 42.40 -19.76 5.27
CA ASN A 413 43.72 -19.37 5.64
C ASN A 413 44.47 -20.68 5.89
N GLY A 414 45.16 -21.15 4.84
CA GLY A 414 46.19 -22.14 4.99
C GLY A 414 47.27 -21.60 5.91
N CYS A 415 47.59 -22.38 6.90
CA CYS A 415 48.76 -22.24 7.76
C CYS A 415 50.03 -21.95 6.97
#